data_0cd12761752146243fcf2e68cf0ec5c5
#
_entry.id   0cd12761752146243fcf2e68cf0ec5c5
#
_cell.length_a   1.000
_cell.length_b   1.000
_cell.length_c   1.000
_cell.angle_alpha   90.00
_cell.angle_beta   90.00
_cell.angle_gamma   90.00
#
_symmetry.space_group_name_H-M   'P 1'
#
loop_
_entity.id
_entity.type
_entity.pdbx_description
1 polymer ?
#
loop_
_entity_poly.entity_id
_entity_poly.type
_entity_poly.pdbx_seq_one_letter_code
_entity_poly.pdbx_strand_id
1 'polypeptide(L)'
;MVPVIGFAPDADQTTQGLLADCENLIPALIGMEGGPTAVTPPSVPALAAACLGAAVTYKLDNSRRLFAGSQTRLYELVSGTWTDRSRAGNYAAGTDSRWSYAQFGDATLACSGSEVIQRSTSGAFADVAAAPRAEILFSVGAFVMALNTNDGAVKPDGWHCCAAFDDTDWTPSITTQAASGRLVATPGRLTAGARLGEYAIAYKERSIYLGQYVGAPVVWDWIQVPGGSAGCVGKNALCDIGGVHFFVGHDNFWLFDGTRPQPIGDGVIRQWFVNNSSREFIQKTVC
;
A
#
# COMPACT_ATOMS: atom_id res chain seq x y z
N MET A 1 26.26 -12.29 30.18
CA MET A 1 25.23 -12.01 29.16
C MET A 1 23.88 -12.10 29.86
N VAL A 2 23.15 -11.01 29.96
CA VAL A 2 21.81 -11.01 30.56
C VAL A 2 20.84 -11.48 29.49
N PRO A 3 20.08 -12.55 29.69
CA PRO A 3 19.10 -12.97 28.70
C PRO A 3 18.01 -11.90 28.55
N VAL A 4 17.80 -11.43 27.33
CA VAL A 4 16.68 -10.51 27.04
C VAL A 4 15.44 -11.37 26.77
N ILE A 5 14.43 -11.19 27.62
CA ILE A 5 13.18 -11.95 27.57
C ILE A 5 12.16 -11.26 26.65
N GLY A 6 12.20 -9.93 26.56
CA GLY A 6 11.28 -9.19 25.71
C GLY A 6 11.39 -7.66 25.86
N PHE A 7 10.57 -6.99 25.06
CA PHE A 7 10.38 -5.54 25.12
C PHE A 7 9.16 -5.21 26.00
N ALA A 8 9.36 -4.43 27.05
CA ALA A 8 8.32 -4.04 28.00
C ALA A 8 8.55 -2.58 28.48
N PRO A 9 8.14 -1.60 27.69
CA PRO A 9 8.43 -0.18 27.94
C PRO A 9 7.82 0.36 29.23
N ASP A 10 6.78 -0.31 29.76
CA ASP A 10 6.13 0.08 31.03
C ASP A 10 6.62 -0.75 32.23
N ALA A 11 7.60 -1.64 32.02
CA ALA A 11 8.16 -2.40 33.14
C ALA A 11 9.15 -1.55 33.91
N ASP A 12 9.32 -1.90 35.19
CA ASP A 12 10.38 -1.32 36.02
C ASP A 12 11.74 -1.62 35.38
N GLN A 13 12.54 -0.57 35.16
CA GLN A 13 13.86 -0.66 34.55
C GLN A 13 14.84 -1.55 35.31
N THR A 14 14.54 -1.89 36.54
CA THR A 14 15.32 -2.82 37.37
C THR A 14 14.99 -4.29 37.12
N THR A 15 13.92 -4.59 36.37
CA THR A 15 13.50 -5.95 36.07
C THR A 15 14.50 -6.61 35.10
N GLN A 16 15.19 -7.62 35.56
CA GLN A 16 16.18 -8.33 34.75
C GLN A 16 15.55 -9.02 33.56
N GLY A 17 16.20 -8.88 32.39
CA GLY A 17 15.79 -9.53 31.16
C GLY A 17 14.71 -8.82 30.35
N LEU A 18 14.19 -7.67 30.82
CA LEU A 18 13.27 -6.84 30.07
C LEU A 18 13.99 -5.60 29.53
N LEU A 19 13.62 -5.19 28.32
CA LEU A 19 14.05 -3.93 27.72
C LEU A 19 12.91 -2.93 27.85
N ALA A 20 13.14 -1.86 28.59
CA ALA A 20 12.21 -0.73 28.69
C ALA A 20 12.32 0.22 27.48
N ASP A 21 13.49 0.28 26.86
CA ASP A 21 13.74 1.04 25.63
C ASP A 21 14.76 0.29 24.77
N CYS A 22 14.54 0.30 23.47
CA CYS A 22 15.46 -0.30 22.50
C CYS A 22 15.29 0.33 21.12
N GLU A 23 16.39 0.52 20.43
CA GLU A 23 16.42 0.98 19.05
C GLU A 23 17.18 -0.02 18.17
N ASN A 24 16.67 -0.23 16.96
CA ASN A 24 17.30 -1.10 15.96
C ASN A 24 17.59 -2.53 16.44
N LEU A 25 16.72 -3.09 17.27
CA LEU A 25 16.77 -4.48 17.69
C LEU A 25 15.62 -5.27 17.07
N ILE A 26 15.91 -6.47 16.60
CA ILE A 26 14.91 -7.43 16.13
C ILE A 26 14.97 -8.70 16.96
N PRO A 27 13.83 -9.38 17.17
CA PRO A 27 13.83 -10.68 17.84
C PRO A 27 14.65 -11.71 17.04
N ALA A 28 15.50 -12.45 17.71
CA ALA A 28 16.22 -13.58 17.17
C ALA A 28 15.74 -14.88 17.83
N LEU A 29 16.22 -16.02 17.34
CA LEU A 29 15.86 -17.32 17.95
C LEU A 29 16.24 -17.40 19.44
N ILE A 30 17.30 -16.74 19.84
CA ILE A 30 17.73 -16.61 21.24
C ILE A 30 18.05 -15.13 21.51
N GLY A 31 17.11 -14.41 22.14
CA GLY A 31 17.28 -13.01 22.54
C GLY A 31 16.97 -12.02 21.42
N MET A 32 17.78 -10.97 21.32
CA MET A 32 17.65 -9.88 20.37
C MET A 32 18.95 -9.72 19.59
N GLU A 33 18.85 -9.35 18.33
CA GLU A 33 20.00 -8.99 17.47
C GLU A 33 19.84 -7.60 16.88
N GLY A 34 20.94 -7.03 16.41
CA GLY A 34 20.92 -5.72 15.75
C GLY A 34 20.09 -5.80 14.48
N GLY A 35 19.12 -4.89 14.35
CA GLY A 35 18.36 -4.73 13.13
C GLY A 35 19.22 -4.27 11.95
N PRO A 36 18.79 -4.51 10.71
CA PRO A 36 19.50 -4.03 9.54
C PRO A 36 19.48 -2.50 9.50
N THR A 37 20.62 -1.91 9.23
CA THR A 37 20.73 -0.47 8.99
C THR A 37 20.56 -0.18 7.51
N ALA A 38 19.76 0.83 7.18
CA ALA A 38 19.66 1.34 5.82
C ALA A 38 21.01 1.93 5.40
N VAL A 39 21.66 1.32 4.42
CA VAL A 39 22.92 1.81 3.87
C VAL A 39 22.68 2.28 2.45
N THR A 40 23.11 3.50 2.13
CA THR A 40 23.10 3.97 0.74
C THR A 40 24.07 3.15 -0.07
N PRO A 41 23.63 2.44 -1.13
CA PRO A 41 24.55 1.72 -1.99
C PRO A 41 25.60 2.68 -2.57
N PRO A 42 26.89 2.39 -2.45
CA PRO A 42 27.96 3.31 -2.85
C PRO A 42 27.97 3.62 -4.36
N SER A 43 27.31 2.79 -5.15
CA SER A 43 27.20 2.92 -6.61
C SER A 43 25.92 3.59 -7.11
N VAL A 44 25.01 3.98 -6.23
CA VAL A 44 23.74 4.61 -6.61
C VAL A 44 23.72 6.03 -6.11
N PRO A 45 23.62 7.04 -7.02
CA PRO A 45 23.54 8.43 -6.60
C PRO A 45 22.23 8.72 -5.85
N ALA A 46 22.24 9.76 -5.03
CA ALA A 46 21.02 10.23 -4.38
C ALA A 46 19.99 10.64 -5.44
N LEU A 47 18.70 10.44 -5.13
CA LEU A 47 17.62 10.94 -5.95
C LEU A 47 17.64 12.49 -5.95
N ALA A 48 17.36 13.12 -7.08
CA ALA A 48 17.41 14.58 -7.23
C ALA A 48 16.37 15.34 -6.36
N ALA A 49 15.37 14.64 -5.84
CA ALA A 49 14.30 15.20 -5.01
C ALA A 49 13.83 14.20 -3.95
N ALA A 50 13.08 14.68 -2.96
CA ALA A 50 12.50 13.81 -1.93
C ALA A 50 11.66 12.69 -2.54
N CYS A 51 11.92 11.45 -2.11
CA CYS A 51 11.18 10.28 -2.54
C CYS A 51 9.79 10.25 -1.87
N LEU A 52 8.76 10.23 -2.68
CA LEU A 52 7.36 10.11 -2.23
C LEU A 52 6.79 8.70 -2.47
N GLY A 53 7.62 7.72 -2.72
CA GLY A 53 7.25 6.33 -2.89
C GLY A 53 8.18 5.63 -3.87
N ALA A 54 8.45 4.37 -3.62
CA ALA A 54 9.31 3.55 -4.46
C ALA A 54 8.71 2.14 -4.57
N ALA A 55 9.05 1.44 -5.64
CA ALA A 55 8.65 0.06 -5.85
C ALA A 55 9.68 -0.70 -6.65
N VAL A 56 9.81 -1.97 -6.33
CA VAL A 56 10.45 -2.96 -7.17
C VAL A 56 9.37 -3.77 -7.86
N THR A 57 9.42 -3.83 -9.17
CA THR A 57 8.46 -4.59 -9.99
C THR A 57 9.21 -5.60 -10.84
N TYR A 58 8.52 -6.69 -11.18
CA TYR A 58 9.05 -7.76 -12.00
C TYR A 58 8.14 -7.98 -13.21
N LYS A 59 8.72 -8.00 -14.39
CA LYS A 59 8.03 -8.33 -15.63
C LYS A 59 7.85 -9.85 -15.77
N LEU A 60 7.11 -10.28 -16.77
CA LEU A 60 6.86 -11.71 -17.03
C LEU A 60 8.15 -12.49 -17.37
N ASP A 61 9.16 -11.82 -17.91
CA ASP A 61 10.48 -12.37 -18.16
C ASP A 61 11.40 -12.38 -16.93
N ASN A 62 10.87 -12.04 -15.74
CA ASN A 62 11.58 -11.84 -14.47
C ASN A 62 12.58 -10.68 -14.47
N SER A 63 12.64 -9.85 -15.48
CA SER A 63 13.43 -8.63 -15.44
C SER A 63 12.88 -7.69 -14.38
N ARG A 64 13.81 -7.15 -13.56
CA ARG A 64 13.47 -6.28 -12.43
C ARG A 64 13.55 -4.82 -12.87
N ARG A 65 12.55 -4.05 -12.48
CA ARG A 65 12.55 -2.60 -12.56
C ARG A 65 12.42 -2.00 -11.17
N LEU A 66 13.17 -0.96 -10.86
CA LEU A 66 13.10 -0.23 -9.61
C LEU A 66 12.73 1.23 -9.91
N PHE A 67 11.61 1.66 -9.34
CA PHE A 67 11.08 2.99 -9.51
C PHE A 67 11.13 3.80 -8.23
N ALA A 68 11.28 5.12 -8.37
CA ALA A 68 11.11 6.09 -7.31
C ALA A 68 10.34 7.29 -7.85
N GLY A 69 9.32 7.71 -7.11
CA GLY A 69 8.53 8.89 -7.45
C GLY A 69 8.88 10.07 -6.55
N SER A 70 9.01 11.25 -7.12
CA SER A 70 9.07 12.53 -6.42
C SER A 70 7.76 13.30 -6.60
N GLN A 71 7.71 14.53 -6.13
CA GLN A 71 6.57 15.41 -6.34
C GLN A 71 6.30 15.67 -7.82
N THR A 72 7.36 15.77 -8.64
CA THR A 72 7.26 16.22 -10.04
C THR A 72 7.71 15.17 -11.04
N ARG A 73 8.37 14.09 -10.65
CA ARG A 73 8.99 13.12 -11.54
C ARG A 73 8.83 11.68 -11.06
N LEU A 74 8.87 10.77 -12.03
CA LEU A 74 9.04 9.34 -11.83
C LEU A 74 10.40 8.93 -12.41
N TYR A 75 11.19 8.25 -11.60
CA TYR A 75 12.52 7.78 -11.97
C TYR A 75 12.57 6.26 -11.98
N GLU A 76 13.42 5.72 -12.84
CA GLU A 76 13.79 4.32 -12.87
C GLU A 76 15.30 4.18 -12.63
N LEU A 77 15.71 3.26 -11.79
CA LEU A 77 17.13 2.94 -11.61
C LEU A 77 17.59 2.03 -12.75
N VAL A 78 18.37 2.58 -13.66
CA VAL A 78 18.92 1.87 -14.83
C VAL A 78 20.44 1.92 -14.75
N SER A 79 21.09 0.75 -14.73
CA SER A 79 22.54 0.64 -14.68
C SER A 79 23.21 1.51 -13.59
N GLY A 80 22.59 1.56 -12.41
CA GLY A 80 23.08 2.31 -11.26
C GLY A 80 22.81 3.83 -11.31
N THR A 81 22.02 4.31 -12.26
CA THR A 81 21.69 5.75 -12.38
C THR A 81 20.18 5.96 -12.43
N TRP A 82 19.69 7.00 -11.72
CA TRP A 82 18.29 7.40 -11.79
C TRP A 82 18.00 8.08 -13.12
N THR A 83 17.23 7.41 -13.95
CA THR A 83 16.77 7.90 -15.25
C THR A 83 15.36 8.46 -15.11
N ASP A 84 15.13 9.66 -15.58
CA ASP A 84 13.78 10.25 -15.64
C ASP A 84 12.91 9.45 -16.63
N ARG A 85 11.83 8.89 -16.12
CA ARG A 85 10.84 8.13 -16.88
C ARG A 85 9.46 8.80 -16.83
N SER A 86 9.40 10.04 -16.44
CA SER A 86 8.14 10.80 -16.42
C SER A 86 7.54 10.92 -17.81
N ARG A 87 6.24 11.10 -17.88
CA ARG A 87 5.58 11.63 -19.09
C ARG A 87 6.08 13.04 -19.40
N ALA A 88 5.71 13.58 -20.55
CA ALA A 88 5.98 14.97 -20.88
C ALA A 88 5.35 15.93 -19.84
N GLY A 89 6.11 16.90 -19.39
CA GLY A 89 5.71 17.83 -18.33
C GLY A 89 5.98 17.31 -16.91
N ASN A 90 5.64 18.12 -15.92
CA ASN A 90 5.79 17.78 -14.51
C ASN A 90 4.51 17.16 -13.96
N TYR A 91 4.64 16.28 -13.00
CA TYR A 91 3.54 15.88 -12.11
C TYR A 91 3.30 16.97 -11.05
N ALA A 92 2.13 16.90 -10.40
CA ALA A 92 1.76 17.81 -9.32
C ALA A 92 1.34 17.01 -8.07
N ALA A 93 2.14 16.01 -7.71
CA ALA A 93 1.88 15.24 -6.49
C ALA A 93 1.98 16.16 -5.27
N GLY A 94 1.03 16.04 -4.34
CA GLY A 94 1.10 16.78 -3.07
C GLY A 94 2.32 16.36 -2.25
N THR A 95 2.82 17.24 -1.38
CA THR A 95 3.95 16.95 -0.49
C THR A 95 3.70 15.77 0.44
N ASP A 96 2.43 15.55 0.78
CA ASP A 96 1.98 14.44 1.63
C ASP A 96 1.48 13.24 0.84
N SER A 97 1.38 13.36 -0.49
CA SER A 97 1.03 12.23 -1.36
C SER A 97 2.13 11.17 -1.35
N ARG A 98 1.72 9.95 -1.66
CA ARG A 98 2.66 8.85 -1.90
C ARG A 98 2.29 8.18 -3.22
N TRP A 99 3.31 7.88 -4.02
CA TRP A 99 3.12 7.06 -5.21
C TRP A 99 2.74 5.63 -4.81
N SER A 100 1.73 5.10 -5.46
CA SER A 100 1.32 3.70 -5.39
C SER A 100 1.60 3.07 -6.74
N TYR A 101 2.10 1.84 -6.73
CA TYR A 101 2.48 1.12 -7.94
C TYR A 101 1.77 -0.22 -8.00
N ALA A 102 1.43 -0.65 -9.22
CA ALA A 102 0.92 -1.97 -9.51
C ALA A 102 1.65 -2.55 -10.73
N GLN A 103 1.96 -3.83 -10.70
CA GLN A 103 2.49 -4.54 -11.85
C GLN A 103 1.38 -5.38 -12.47
N PHE A 104 1.19 -5.25 -13.78
CA PHE A 104 0.22 -6.03 -14.55
C PHE A 104 0.86 -6.53 -15.84
N GLY A 105 1.12 -7.83 -15.92
CA GLY A 105 1.95 -8.36 -16.97
C GLY A 105 3.31 -7.66 -17.03
N ASP A 106 3.66 -7.12 -18.20
CA ASP A 106 4.88 -6.34 -18.41
C ASP A 106 4.71 -4.84 -18.13
N ALA A 107 3.50 -4.39 -17.84
CA ALA A 107 3.20 -3.00 -17.56
C ALA A 107 3.31 -2.69 -16.05
N THR A 108 4.02 -1.63 -15.72
CA THR A 108 3.98 -1.00 -14.39
C THR A 108 3.05 0.20 -14.46
N LEU A 109 2.06 0.22 -13.56
CA LEU A 109 1.17 1.36 -13.39
C LEU A 109 1.56 2.13 -12.12
N ALA A 110 1.33 3.44 -12.11
CA ALA A 110 1.61 4.30 -10.97
C ALA A 110 0.51 5.35 -10.80
N CYS A 111 0.18 5.69 -9.55
CA CYS A 111 -0.74 6.79 -9.22
C CYS A 111 -0.30 7.54 -7.96
N SER A 112 -0.75 8.78 -7.82
CA SER A 112 -0.47 9.64 -6.65
C SER A 112 -1.69 10.41 -6.16
N GLY A 113 -2.87 10.13 -6.71
CA GLY A 113 -4.11 10.86 -6.42
C GLY A 113 -4.29 12.14 -7.23
N SER A 114 -3.22 12.81 -7.62
CA SER A 114 -3.27 14.10 -8.34
C SER A 114 -3.33 13.95 -9.85
N GLU A 115 -2.79 12.87 -10.39
CA GLU A 115 -2.71 12.61 -11.83
C GLU A 115 -3.55 11.39 -12.21
N VAL A 116 -3.94 11.29 -13.47
CA VAL A 116 -4.47 10.03 -14.02
C VAL A 116 -3.45 8.91 -13.87
N ILE A 117 -3.90 7.68 -13.86
CA ILE A 117 -3.00 6.53 -13.75
C ILE A 117 -1.97 6.58 -14.88
N GLN A 118 -0.72 6.43 -14.51
CA GLN A 118 0.45 6.40 -15.39
C GLN A 118 0.81 4.96 -15.71
N ARG A 119 1.27 4.68 -16.93
CA ARG A 119 1.63 3.34 -17.41
C ARG A 119 2.98 3.34 -18.13
N SER A 120 3.80 2.34 -17.85
CA SER A 120 5.08 2.12 -18.54
C SER A 120 5.35 0.64 -18.72
N THR A 121 5.74 0.21 -19.92
CA THR A 121 6.20 -1.17 -20.20
C THR A 121 7.71 -1.29 -20.26
N SER A 122 8.40 -0.25 -20.74
CA SER A 122 9.87 -0.28 -20.90
C SER A 122 10.54 1.09 -20.84
N GLY A 123 9.81 2.14 -21.15
CA GLY A 123 10.33 3.51 -21.27
C GLY A 123 9.67 4.48 -20.29
N ALA A 124 9.41 5.68 -20.77
CA ALA A 124 8.70 6.70 -20.02
C ALA A 124 7.27 6.24 -19.68
N PHE A 125 6.77 6.77 -18.58
CA PHE A 125 5.35 6.66 -18.26
C PHE A 125 4.51 7.53 -19.19
N ALA A 126 3.30 7.11 -19.43
CA ALA A 126 2.29 7.86 -20.18
C ALA A 126 0.95 7.81 -19.44
N ASP A 127 0.14 8.81 -19.65
CA ASP A 127 -1.23 8.87 -19.15
C ASP A 127 -2.07 7.72 -19.75
N VAL A 128 -2.84 7.04 -18.94
CA VAL A 128 -3.88 6.11 -19.42
C VAL A 128 -5.17 6.91 -19.58
N ALA A 129 -5.55 7.18 -20.82
CA ALA A 129 -6.54 8.21 -21.18
C ALA A 129 -7.91 8.06 -20.49
N ALA A 130 -8.40 6.83 -20.30
CA ALA A 130 -9.70 6.56 -19.66
C ALA A 130 -9.61 6.22 -18.18
N ALA A 131 -8.40 6.21 -17.61
CA ALA A 131 -8.20 5.83 -16.22
C ALA A 131 -8.57 6.98 -15.26
N PRO A 132 -9.07 6.67 -14.06
CA PRO A 132 -9.30 7.67 -13.04
C PRO A 132 -7.97 8.19 -12.45
N ARG A 133 -8.02 9.28 -11.71
CA ARG A 133 -7.01 9.56 -10.68
C ARG A 133 -7.32 8.67 -9.49
N ALA A 134 -6.29 8.15 -8.83
CA ALA A 134 -6.47 7.25 -7.70
C ALA A 134 -5.32 7.38 -6.69
N GLU A 135 -5.61 7.09 -5.43
CA GLU A 135 -4.63 7.07 -4.35
C GLU A 135 -3.93 5.72 -4.20
N ILE A 136 -4.61 4.64 -4.54
CA ILE A 136 -4.18 3.27 -4.29
C ILE A 136 -4.36 2.45 -5.56
N LEU A 137 -3.33 1.67 -5.92
CA LEU A 137 -3.36 0.71 -7.02
C LEU A 137 -2.83 -0.64 -6.57
N PHE A 138 -3.45 -1.71 -7.06
CA PHE A 138 -2.92 -3.07 -6.97
C PHE A 138 -3.54 -3.95 -8.05
N SER A 139 -2.84 -5.03 -8.39
CA SER A 139 -3.33 -6.02 -9.35
C SER A 139 -4.02 -7.17 -8.62
N VAL A 140 -5.15 -7.63 -9.13
CA VAL A 140 -5.90 -8.77 -8.61
C VAL A 140 -6.55 -9.55 -9.74
N GLY A 141 -6.22 -10.84 -9.87
CA GLY A 141 -6.68 -11.66 -10.98
C GLY A 141 -6.33 -11.04 -12.33
N ALA A 142 -7.33 -10.88 -13.16
CA ALA A 142 -7.23 -10.30 -14.51
C ALA A 142 -7.35 -8.76 -14.54
N PHE A 143 -7.28 -8.08 -13.40
CA PHE A 143 -7.59 -6.65 -13.30
C PHE A 143 -6.51 -5.87 -12.54
N VAL A 144 -6.45 -4.56 -12.84
CA VAL A 144 -5.85 -3.57 -11.96
C VAL A 144 -6.98 -2.86 -11.24
N MET A 145 -6.90 -2.80 -9.92
CA MET A 145 -7.87 -2.14 -9.06
C MET A 145 -7.32 -0.80 -8.58
N ALA A 146 -8.11 0.25 -8.73
CA ALA A 146 -7.87 1.59 -8.22
C ALA A 146 -8.87 1.93 -7.11
N LEU A 147 -8.37 2.46 -6.00
CA LEU A 147 -9.20 2.88 -4.87
C LEU A 147 -8.98 4.34 -4.52
N ASN A 148 -9.98 4.95 -3.87
CA ASN A 148 -10.04 6.38 -3.56
C ASN A 148 -9.85 7.18 -4.85
N THR A 149 -10.88 7.17 -5.67
CA THR A 149 -10.82 7.56 -7.08
C THR A 149 -11.38 8.96 -7.33
N ASN A 150 -10.95 9.55 -8.44
CA ASN A 150 -11.51 10.77 -9.00
C ASN A 150 -11.57 10.62 -10.52
N ASP A 151 -12.75 10.44 -11.05
CA ASP A 151 -13.09 10.30 -12.48
C ASP A 151 -13.91 11.50 -13.00
N GLY A 152 -13.57 12.70 -12.54
CA GLY A 152 -14.32 13.94 -12.76
C GLY A 152 -15.07 14.40 -11.51
N ALA A 153 -15.30 13.49 -10.54
CA ALA A 153 -15.76 13.80 -9.20
C ALA A 153 -14.93 13.03 -8.17
N VAL A 154 -14.59 13.68 -7.07
CA VAL A 154 -13.83 13.05 -5.98
C VAL A 154 -14.71 12.01 -5.29
N LYS A 155 -14.27 10.75 -5.29
CA LYS A 155 -14.94 9.60 -4.68
C LYS A 155 -14.00 8.92 -3.67
N PRO A 156 -13.91 9.41 -2.43
CA PRO A 156 -12.95 8.88 -1.44
C PRO A 156 -13.23 7.41 -1.07
N ASP A 157 -14.46 6.97 -1.24
CA ASP A 157 -14.95 5.60 -1.06
C ASP A 157 -15.13 4.84 -2.39
N GLY A 158 -14.64 5.42 -3.50
CA GLY A 158 -14.76 4.88 -4.84
C GLY A 158 -13.70 3.83 -5.15
N TRP A 159 -14.12 2.82 -5.91
CA TRP A 159 -13.26 1.84 -6.56
C TRP A 159 -13.49 1.85 -8.06
N HIS A 160 -12.47 1.49 -8.83
CA HIS A 160 -12.53 1.37 -10.28
C HIS A 160 -11.55 0.30 -10.74
N CYS A 161 -11.95 -0.62 -11.59
CA CYS A 161 -11.05 -1.60 -12.19
C CYS A 161 -10.96 -1.40 -13.70
N CYS A 162 -9.80 -1.73 -14.26
CA CYS A 162 -9.62 -1.79 -15.71
C CYS A 162 -10.44 -2.94 -16.33
N ALA A 163 -10.44 -3.05 -17.64
CA ALA A 163 -10.98 -4.19 -18.36
C ALA A 163 -10.21 -5.49 -18.02
N ALA A 164 -10.86 -6.63 -18.16
CA ALA A 164 -10.22 -7.92 -17.92
C ALA A 164 -9.07 -8.12 -18.92
N PHE A 165 -7.87 -8.37 -18.41
CA PHE A 165 -6.62 -8.53 -19.16
C PHE A 165 -6.14 -7.30 -19.98
N ASP A 166 -6.79 -6.13 -19.81
CA ASP A 166 -6.40 -4.90 -20.52
C ASP A 166 -6.31 -3.72 -19.53
N ASP A 167 -5.09 -3.38 -19.16
CA ASP A 167 -4.77 -2.29 -18.25
C ASP A 167 -4.88 -0.89 -18.90
N THR A 168 -5.22 -0.83 -20.18
CA THR A 168 -5.41 0.43 -20.93
C THR A 168 -6.87 0.86 -21.06
N ASP A 169 -7.83 -0.06 -20.93
CA ASP A 169 -9.26 0.25 -20.97
C ASP A 169 -9.85 0.33 -19.55
N TRP A 170 -10.29 1.52 -19.17
CA TRP A 170 -10.93 1.83 -17.90
C TRP A 170 -12.37 2.31 -18.08
N THR A 171 -12.91 2.19 -19.29
CA THR A 171 -14.30 2.61 -19.56
C THR A 171 -15.27 1.54 -19.08
N PRO A 172 -16.14 1.79 -18.09
CA PRO A 172 -17.08 0.80 -17.58
C PRO A 172 -17.92 0.18 -18.68
N SER A 173 -17.84 -1.16 -18.81
CA SER A 173 -18.53 -1.93 -19.84
C SER A 173 -18.73 -3.37 -19.40
N ILE A 174 -19.93 -3.89 -19.61
CA ILE A 174 -20.25 -5.30 -19.34
C ILE A 174 -19.40 -6.23 -20.23
N THR A 175 -19.08 -5.82 -21.44
CA THR A 175 -18.32 -6.64 -22.40
C THR A 175 -16.86 -6.76 -22.02
N THR A 176 -16.21 -5.65 -21.66
CA THR A 176 -14.80 -5.64 -21.29
C THR A 176 -14.60 -5.87 -19.79
N GLN A 177 -15.68 -5.81 -19.03
CA GLN A 177 -15.73 -5.99 -17.57
C GLN A 177 -14.94 -4.91 -16.79
N ALA A 178 -14.62 -3.77 -17.43
CA ALA A 178 -14.25 -2.58 -16.68
C ALA A 178 -15.46 -2.11 -15.86
N ALA A 179 -15.23 -1.81 -14.60
CA ALA A 179 -16.31 -1.46 -13.68
C ALA A 179 -15.86 -0.44 -12.63
N SER A 180 -16.80 0.31 -12.11
CA SER A 180 -16.57 1.25 -11.02
C SER A 180 -17.75 1.31 -10.07
N GLY A 181 -17.50 1.70 -8.84
CA GLY A 181 -18.56 1.82 -7.84
C GLY A 181 -18.09 2.54 -6.58
N ARG A 182 -18.94 2.50 -5.55
CA ARG A 182 -18.67 3.13 -4.26
C ARG A 182 -19.00 2.19 -3.11
N LEU A 183 -18.19 2.20 -2.06
CA LEU A 183 -18.37 1.43 -0.83
C LEU A 183 -19.01 2.34 0.25
N VAL A 184 -20.30 2.61 0.10
CA VAL A 184 -21.03 3.61 0.92
C VAL A 184 -21.62 3.05 2.21
N ALA A 185 -21.63 1.74 2.41
CA ALA A 185 -22.27 1.11 3.58
C ALA A 185 -21.64 1.52 4.93
N THR A 186 -20.36 1.93 4.91
CA THR A 186 -19.67 2.48 6.09
C THR A 186 -19.11 3.86 5.79
N PRO A 187 -19.01 4.76 6.78
CA PRO A 187 -18.43 6.08 6.58
C PRO A 187 -16.91 6.01 6.36
N GLY A 188 -16.35 7.12 5.87
CA GLY A 188 -14.91 7.31 5.71
C GLY A 188 -14.39 6.94 4.32
N ARG A 189 -13.17 7.39 4.06
CA ARG A 189 -12.44 7.16 2.80
C ARG A 189 -11.77 5.79 2.78
N LEU A 190 -11.43 5.33 1.61
CA LEU A 190 -10.52 4.19 1.42
C LEU A 190 -9.09 4.67 1.71
N THR A 191 -8.43 3.99 2.63
CA THR A 191 -7.10 4.34 3.15
C THR A 191 -6.01 3.41 2.65
N ALA A 192 -6.35 2.14 2.41
CA ALA A 192 -5.44 1.12 1.91
C ALA A 192 -6.17 0.10 1.06
N GLY A 193 -5.43 -0.70 0.32
CA GLY A 193 -5.96 -1.82 -0.42
C GLY A 193 -4.86 -2.69 -1.01
N ALA A 194 -5.10 -3.99 -1.04
CA ALA A 194 -4.23 -4.97 -1.66
C ALA A 194 -5.03 -6.22 -2.03
N ARG A 195 -4.43 -7.08 -2.84
CA ARG A 195 -4.99 -8.41 -3.09
C ARG A 195 -4.73 -9.34 -1.91
N LEU A 196 -5.66 -10.24 -1.65
CA LEU A 196 -5.48 -11.37 -0.75
C LEU A 196 -5.97 -12.64 -1.47
N GLY A 197 -5.04 -13.43 -2.00
CA GLY A 197 -5.38 -14.50 -2.93
C GLY A 197 -6.08 -13.96 -4.18
N GLU A 198 -7.31 -14.41 -4.41
CA GLU A 198 -8.15 -13.97 -5.53
C GLU A 198 -9.07 -12.78 -5.18
N TYR A 199 -9.04 -12.31 -3.94
CA TYR A 199 -9.89 -11.23 -3.48
C TYR A 199 -9.21 -9.88 -3.56
N ALA A 200 -9.98 -8.84 -3.86
CA ALA A 200 -9.61 -7.45 -3.69
C ALA A 200 -10.01 -7.00 -2.28
N ILE A 201 -9.05 -6.58 -1.46
CA ILE A 201 -9.35 -6.08 -0.12
C ILE A 201 -9.22 -4.57 -0.12
N ALA A 202 -10.26 -3.89 0.34
CA ALA A 202 -10.30 -2.45 0.49
C ALA A 202 -10.52 -2.07 1.96
N TYR A 203 -9.61 -1.26 2.49
CA TYR A 203 -9.62 -0.80 3.86
C TYR A 203 -10.10 0.64 3.94
N LYS A 204 -10.96 0.91 4.90
CA LYS A 204 -11.24 2.24 5.42
C LYS A 204 -10.60 2.40 6.80
N GLU A 205 -10.79 3.55 7.42
CA GLU A 205 -10.25 3.81 8.76
C GLU A 205 -10.79 2.84 9.83
N ARG A 206 -12.02 2.35 9.67
CA ARG A 206 -12.72 1.52 10.66
C ARG A 206 -13.56 0.39 10.04
N SER A 207 -13.29 0.00 8.81
CA SER A 207 -13.98 -1.11 8.16
C SER A 207 -13.13 -1.71 7.05
N ILE A 208 -13.43 -2.96 6.74
CA ILE A 208 -12.77 -3.74 5.69
C ILE A 208 -13.86 -4.22 4.73
N TYR A 209 -13.57 -4.18 3.46
CA TYR A 209 -14.41 -4.76 2.41
C TYR A 209 -13.62 -5.81 1.65
N LEU A 210 -14.27 -6.94 1.41
CA LEU A 210 -13.79 -8.01 0.56
C LEU A 210 -14.53 -7.93 -0.76
N GLY A 211 -13.80 -7.70 -1.84
CA GLY A 211 -14.29 -7.73 -3.21
C GLY A 211 -14.01 -9.06 -3.85
N GLN A 212 -15.04 -9.72 -4.32
CA GLN A 212 -14.98 -10.97 -5.05
C GLN A 212 -15.35 -10.73 -6.52
N TYR A 213 -14.54 -11.27 -7.43
CA TYR A 213 -14.91 -11.30 -8.84
C TYR A 213 -16.04 -12.29 -9.05
N VAL A 214 -17.16 -11.81 -9.62
CA VAL A 214 -18.37 -12.61 -9.87
C VAL A 214 -18.75 -12.64 -11.34
N GLY A 215 -17.99 -11.97 -12.20
CA GLY A 215 -18.28 -11.88 -13.63
C GLY A 215 -19.36 -10.85 -13.97
N ALA A 216 -19.57 -10.69 -15.27
CA ALA A 216 -20.60 -9.79 -15.79
C ALA A 216 -22.02 -10.25 -15.37
N PRO A 217 -22.97 -9.33 -15.13
CA PRO A 217 -22.88 -7.89 -15.33
C PRO A 217 -22.32 -7.10 -14.12
N VAL A 218 -22.18 -7.71 -12.95
CA VAL A 218 -21.79 -7.04 -11.70
C VAL A 218 -20.29 -6.80 -11.63
N VAL A 219 -19.50 -7.72 -12.18
CA VAL A 219 -18.04 -7.78 -12.21
C VAL A 219 -17.43 -8.03 -10.83
N TRP A 220 -17.61 -7.12 -9.89
CA TRP A 220 -17.12 -7.23 -8.51
C TRP A 220 -18.26 -7.09 -7.50
N ASP A 221 -18.41 -8.09 -6.64
CA ASP A 221 -19.29 -8.04 -5.48
C ASP A 221 -18.48 -7.68 -4.24
N TRP A 222 -18.94 -6.68 -3.48
CA TRP A 222 -18.25 -6.16 -2.33
C TRP A 222 -19.01 -6.41 -1.04
N ILE A 223 -18.42 -7.16 -0.15
CA ILE A 223 -19.00 -7.54 1.14
C ILE A 223 -18.22 -6.86 2.25
N GLN A 224 -18.91 -6.19 3.16
CA GLN A 224 -18.27 -5.69 4.38
C GLN A 224 -17.87 -6.87 5.28
N VAL A 225 -16.62 -6.92 5.68
CA VAL A 225 -16.10 -7.97 6.56
C VAL A 225 -16.60 -7.73 7.97
N PRO A 226 -17.23 -8.73 8.61
CA PRO A 226 -17.64 -8.61 10.01
C PRO A 226 -16.41 -8.64 10.94
N GLY A 227 -16.41 -7.88 12.01
CA GLY A 227 -15.30 -7.96 13.00
C GLY A 227 -14.94 -6.66 13.69
N GLY A 228 -15.91 -5.78 13.89
CA GLY A 228 -15.73 -4.57 14.68
C GLY A 228 -15.21 -3.40 13.85
N SER A 229 -14.47 -2.49 14.49
CA SER A 229 -13.95 -1.28 13.87
C SER A 229 -12.51 -1.43 13.36
N ALA A 230 -12.12 -2.62 12.93
CA ALA A 230 -10.84 -2.85 12.31
C ALA A 230 -10.75 -2.09 10.96
N GLY A 231 -9.67 -1.36 10.77
CA GLY A 231 -9.38 -0.64 9.54
C GLY A 231 -7.94 -0.19 9.51
N CYS A 232 -7.45 0.24 8.35
CA CYS A 232 -6.06 0.59 8.13
C CYS A 232 -5.86 2.11 8.17
N VAL A 233 -4.79 2.58 8.79
CA VAL A 233 -4.50 4.02 8.91
C VAL A 233 -4.00 4.65 7.62
N GLY A 234 -3.36 3.88 6.74
CA GLY A 234 -2.79 4.41 5.50
C GLY A 234 -2.31 3.33 4.55
N LYS A 235 -2.09 3.67 3.29
CA LYS A 235 -1.79 2.72 2.22
C LYS A 235 -0.48 1.94 2.39
N ASN A 236 0.49 2.52 3.09
CA ASN A 236 1.76 1.88 3.37
C ASN A 236 1.79 1.16 4.74
N ALA A 237 0.73 1.29 5.53
CA ALA A 237 0.55 0.62 6.82
C ALA A 237 -0.10 -0.77 6.68
N LEU A 238 0.07 -1.38 5.52
CA LEU A 238 -0.47 -2.67 5.12
C LEU A 238 0.60 -3.47 4.40
N CYS A 239 0.84 -4.70 4.82
CA CYS A 239 1.69 -5.65 4.09
C CYS A 239 1.09 -7.05 4.06
N ASP A 240 1.38 -7.80 3.01
CA ASP A 240 1.05 -9.23 2.89
C ASP A 240 2.21 -10.06 3.44
N ILE A 241 1.93 -10.90 4.41
CA ILE A 241 2.88 -11.81 5.05
C ILE A 241 2.51 -13.27 4.77
N GLY A 242 2.55 -13.64 3.48
CA GLY A 242 2.30 -15.03 3.06
C GLY A 242 0.82 -15.40 3.01
N GLY A 243 -0.02 -14.55 2.48
CA GLY A 243 -1.46 -14.77 2.34
C GLY A 243 -2.28 -14.33 3.55
N VAL A 244 -1.68 -13.53 4.42
CA VAL A 244 -2.35 -12.84 5.52
C VAL A 244 -1.92 -11.37 5.49
N HIS A 245 -2.87 -10.47 5.54
CA HIS A 245 -2.57 -9.05 5.67
C HIS A 245 -2.25 -8.71 7.13
N PHE A 246 -1.07 -8.15 7.37
CA PHE A 246 -0.77 -7.38 8.57
C PHE A 246 -1.05 -5.91 8.29
N PHE A 247 -1.72 -5.22 9.20
CA PHE A 247 -1.96 -3.78 9.04
C PHE A 247 -2.05 -3.06 10.38
N VAL A 248 -1.73 -1.78 10.34
CA VAL A 248 -1.82 -0.88 11.48
C VAL A 248 -3.16 -0.16 11.45
N GLY A 249 -3.94 -0.31 12.49
CA GLY A 249 -5.18 0.42 12.72
C GLY A 249 -4.98 1.63 13.64
N HIS A 250 -6.05 2.39 13.86
CA HIS A 250 -6.03 3.54 14.78
C HIS A 250 -5.86 3.15 16.25
N ASP A 251 -6.20 1.93 16.59
CA ASP A 251 -6.29 1.45 17.96
C ASP A 251 -5.55 0.15 18.21
N ASN A 252 -5.12 -0.56 17.18
CA ASN A 252 -4.44 -1.83 17.31
C ASN A 252 -3.64 -2.20 16.04
N PHE A 253 -2.81 -3.23 16.17
CA PHE A 253 -2.25 -3.98 15.07
C PHE A 253 -3.15 -5.17 14.77
N TRP A 254 -3.31 -5.49 13.49
CA TRP A 254 -4.29 -6.46 13.05
C TRP A 254 -3.70 -7.45 12.05
N LEU A 255 -4.18 -8.68 12.11
CA LEU A 255 -4.04 -9.69 11.07
C LEU A 255 -5.38 -9.95 10.39
N PHE A 256 -5.36 -10.17 9.08
CA PHE A 256 -6.56 -10.50 8.32
C PHE A 256 -6.26 -11.54 7.25
N ASP A 257 -6.91 -12.70 7.36
CA ASP A 257 -6.77 -13.86 6.48
C ASP A 257 -7.88 -13.98 5.42
N GLY A 258 -8.75 -12.97 5.30
CA GLY A 258 -9.92 -12.99 4.43
C GLY A 258 -11.24 -13.35 5.14
N THR A 259 -11.19 -13.79 6.38
CA THR A 259 -12.39 -14.18 7.14
C THR A 259 -12.76 -13.12 8.17
N ARG A 260 -11.92 -12.89 9.18
CA ARG A 260 -12.17 -11.94 10.24
C ARG A 260 -10.86 -11.30 10.72
N PRO A 261 -10.81 -9.97 10.90
CA PRO A 261 -9.63 -9.31 11.45
C PRO A 261 -9.39 -9.73 12.91
N GLN A 262 -8.15 -10.08 13.22
CA GLN A 262 -7.71 -10.48 14.54
C GLN A 262 -6.75 -9.44 15.12
N PRO A 263 -7.03 -8.88 16.31
CA PRO A 263 -6.10 -7.96 16.96
C PRO A 263 -4.90 -8.74 17.51
N ILE A 264 -3.69 -8.20 17.32
CA ILE A 264 -2.45 -8.83 17.79
C ILE A 264 -1.61 -7.95 18.70
N GLY A 265 -1.98 -6.69 18.85
CA GLY A 265 -1.27 -5.73 19.69
C GLY A 265 -1.84 -5.63 21.10
N ASP A 266 -2.16 -6.74 21.74
CA ASP A 266 -2.73 -6.72 23.09
C ASP A 266 -1.71 -6.25 24.14
N GLY A 267 -2.21 -5.52 25.14
CA GLY A 267 -1.44 -5.08 26.29
C GLY A 267 -0.53 -3.89 26.03
N VAL A 268 0.69 -3.98 26.55
CA VAL A 268 1.65 -2.89 26.71
C VAL A 268 2.09 -2.29 25.37
N ILE A 269 2.38 -3.12 24.37
CA ILE A 269 2.89 -2.63 23.05
C ILE A 269 1.86 -1.76 22.36
N ARG A 270 0.59 -2.19 22.36
CA ARG A 270 -0.52 -1.41 21.81
C ARG A 270 -0.64 -0.05 22.49
N GLN A 271 -0.65 -0.05 23.83
CA GLN A 271 -0.82 1.17 24.61
C GLN A 271 0.36 2.12 24.40
N TRP A 272 1.58 1.58 24.40
CA TRP A 272 2.77 2.36 24.09
C TRP A 272 2.72 3.00 22.70
N PHE A 273 2.38 2.22 21.67
CA PHE A 273 2.25 2.71 20.30
C PHE A 273 1.21 3.83 20.18
N VAL A 274 0.01 3.61 20.72
CA VAL A 274 -1.09 4.58 20.64
C VAL A 274 -0.74 5.87 21.39
N ASN A 275 -0.06 5.78 22.54
CA ASN A 275 0.33 6.94 23.35
C ASN A 275 1.50 7.73 22.76
N ASN A 276 2.39 7.07 22.01
CA ASN A 276 3.60 7.70 21.45
C ASN A 276 3.48 8.01 19.95
N SER A 277 2.39 7.61 19.29
CA SER A 277 2.15 7.90 17.87
C SER A 277 1.50 9.27 17.69
N SER A 278 1.97 10.04 16.71
CA SER A 278 1.28 11.27 16.31
C SER A 278 -0.01 10.93 15.58
N ARG A 279 -1.15 11.34 16.11
CA ARG A 279 -2.46 11.15 15.46
C ARG A 279 -2.57 11.90 14.14
N GLU A 280 -1.86 13.01 14.00
CA GLU A 280 -1.83 13.81 12.78
C GLU A 280 -1.10 13.09 11.63
N PHE A 281 -0.08 12.29 11.94
CA PHE A 281 0.78 11.66 10.94
C PHE A 281 0.68 10.13 10.90
N ILE A 282 -0.23 9.52 11.65
CA ILE A 282 -0.38 8.05 11.71
C ILE A 282 -0.65 7.43 10.33
N GLN A 283 -1.29 8.16 9.42
CA GLN A 283 -1.51 7.72 8.03
C GLN A 283 -0.22 7.59 7.21
N LYS A 284 0.91 8.10 7.71
CA LYS A 284 2.23 7.96 7.07
C LYS A 284 3.00 6.74 7.57
N THR A 285 2.41 5.95 8.47
CA THR A 285 3.00 4.68 8.94
C THR A 285 3.32 3.77 7.77
N VAL A 286 4.46 3.09 7.86
CA VAL A 286 4.96 2.12 6.88
C VAL A 286 5.18 0.79 7.59
N CYS A 287 4.75 -0.32 6.98
CA CYS A 287 5.00 -1.70 7.41
C CYS A 287 6.07 -2.36 6.56
#